data_00bf551e023a209e933cccff5daa0ab3
#
_entry.id   00bf551e023a209e933cccff5daa0ab3
#
_cell.length_a   1.000
_cell.length_b   1.000
_cell.length_c   1.000
_cell.angle_alpha   90.00
_cell.angle_beta   90.00
_cell.angle_gamma   90.00
#
_symmetry.space_group_name_H-M   'P 1'
#
loop_
_entity.id
_entity.type
_entity.pdbx_description
1 polymer ?
#
loop_
_entity_poly.entity_id
_entity_poly.type
_entity_poly.pdbx_seq_one_letter_code
_entity_poly.pdbx_strand_id
1 'polypeptide(L)'
;KIGPEGVAQELAESGIDGDQASALLQMAQIRTADSVEVRERLGALGVSGELLEQGLRELTALLDTANKRMPGAVVADLKIARGLDYYTGSVYESEVEGHEDLGSICSGGRYDSLAKDGKRTYPGVGLSIGVSRLVSRMISAPLAPASRKVPTAVVVAVTNEERRERSEEIAAILR
;
A
#
# COMPACT_ATOMS: atom_id res chain seq x y z
N LYS A 1 2.83 -6.21 17.90
CA LYS A 1 3.45 -7.01 16.83
C LYS A 1 4.27 -8.11 17.49
N ILE A 2 3.99 -9.35 17.16
CA ILE A 2 4.76 -10.51 17.59
C ILE A 2 6.07 -10.57 16.78
N GLY A 3 7.17 -10.98 17.42
CA GLY A 3 8.45 -11.17 16.74
C GLY A 3 8.50 -12.48 15.93
N PRO A 4 9.66 -12.79 15.29
CA PRO A 4 9.82 -14.03 14.52
C PRO A 4 9.48 -15.30 15.30
N GLU A 5 9.82 -15.34 16.60
CA GLU A 5 9.51 -16.48 17.47
C GLU A 5 8.00 -16.67 17.66
N GLY A 6 7.24 -15.58 17.86
CA GLY A 6 5.79 -15.63 17.96
C GLY A 6 5.14 -16.06 16.64
N VAL A 7 5.67 -15.62 15.50
CA VAL A 7 5.20 -16.08 14.18
C VAL A 7 5.48 -17.56 14.00
N ALA A 8 6.67 -18.05 14.38
CA ALA A 8 7.01 -19.47 14.32
C ALA A 8 6.05 -20.33 15.15
N GLN A 9 5.66 -19.84 16.33
CA GLN A 9 4.69 -20.53 17.18
C GLN A 9 3.30 -20.58 16.54
N GLU A 10 2.80 -19.46 15.99
CA GLU A 10 1.50 -19.43 15.29
C GLU A 10 1.48 -20.35 14.05
N LEU A 11 2.59 -20.42 13.31
CA LEU A 11 2.74 -21.35 12.19
C LEU A 11 2.68 -22.80 12.63
N ALA A 12 3.35 -23.16 13.75
CA ALA A 12 3.31 -24.49 14.31
C ALA A 12 1.90 -24.85 14.80
N GLU A 13 1.20 -23.94 15.49
CA GLU A 13 -0.19 -24.11 15.91
C GLU A 13 -1.16 -24.31 14.73
N SER A 14 -0.81 -23.72 13.58
CA SER A 14 -1.54 -23.88 12.31
C SER A 14 -1.17 -25.17 11.54
N GLY A 15 -0.30 -26.01 12.13
CA GLY A 15 0.09 -27.31 11.55
C GLY A 15 1.17 -27.22 10.47
N ILE A 16 1.89 -26.10 10.39
CA ILE A 16 3.05 -25.92 9.47
C ILE A 16 4.28 -26.50 10.17
N ASP A 17 4.98 -27.40 9.49
CA ASP A 17 6.19 -28.04 10.05
C ASP A 17 7.36 -27.04 10.20
N GLY A 18 8.37 -27.43 11.00
CA GLY A 18 9.49 -26.57 11.34
C GLY A 18 10.34 -26.13 10.14
N ASP A 19 10.48 -26.98 9.12
CA ASP A 19 11.26 -26.65 7.92
C ASP A 19 10.49 -25.67 7.03
N GLN A 20 9.20 -25.88 6.86
CA GLN A 20 8.32 -24.95 6.16
C GLN A 20 8.21 -23.60 6.86
N ALA A 21 8.05 -23.60 8.19
CA ALA A 21 8.02 -22.39 9.01
C ALA A 21 9.34 -21.61 8.87
N SER A 22 10.48 -22.31 8.90
CA SER A 22 11.81 -21.70 8.69
C SER A 22 11.93 -21.05 7.31
N ALA A 23 11.50 -21.75 6.25
CA ALA A 23 11.51 -21.20 4.90
C ALA A 23 10.62 -19.97 4.74
N LEU A 24 9.42 -19.97 5.34
CA LEU A 24 8.51 -18.81 5.36
C LEU A 24 9.12 -17.61 6.10
N LEU A 25 9.74 -17.84 7.25
CA LEU A 25 10.40 -16.79 8.01
C LEU A 25 11.60 -16.21 7.26
N GLN A 26 12.40 -17.04 6.58
CA GLN A 26 13.50 -16.59 5.74
C GLN A 26 12.99 -15.79 4.53
N MET A 27 11.95 -16.27 3.88
CA MET A 27 11.28 -15.53 2.79
C MET A 27 10.82 -14.14 3.25
N ALA A 28 10.19 -14.04 4.42
CA ALA A 28 9.70 -12.78 4.97
C ALA A 28 10.82 -11.77 5.31
N GLN A 29 12.08 -12.20 5.35
CA GLN A 29 13.25 -11.34 5.53
C GLN A 29 13.84 -10.81 4.21
N ILE A 30 13.29 -11.24 3.07
CA ILE A 30 13.74 -10.76 1.77
C ILE A 30 13.14 -9.38 1.54
N ARG A 31 14.02 -8.36 1.59
CA ARG A 31 13.67 -6.98 1.27
C ARG A 31 14.84 -6.36 0.51
N THR A 32 14.64 -6.07 -0.78
CA THR A 32 15.69 -5.54 -1.65
C THR A 32 15.10 -4.83 -2.87
N ALA A 33 15.84 -3.87 -3.42
CA ALA A 33 15.55 -3.25 -4.71
C ALA A 33 16.17 -4.00 -5.90
N ASP A 34 17.03 -4.97 -5.64
CA ASP A 34 17.75 -5.72 -6.67
C ASP A 34 16.96 -6.96 -7.09
N SER A 35 16.61 -6.99 -8.37
CA SER A 35 15.85 -8.09 -8.97
C SER A 35 16.63 -9.41 -9.03
N VAL A 36 17.96 -9.35 -9.12
CA VAL A 36 18.84 -10.52 -9.11
C VAL A 36 18.88 -11.11 -7.70
N GLU A 37 19.09 -10.27 -6.69
CA GLU A 37 19.10 -10.69 -5.28
C GLU A 37 17.78 -11.37 -4.87
N VAL A 38 16.62 -10.84 -5.28
CA VAL A 38 15.32 -11.49 -5.01
C VAL A 38 15.33 -12.94 -5.50
N ARG A 39 15.76 -13.12 -6.74
CA ARG A 39 15.77 -14.45 -7.40
C ARG A 39 16.73 -15.41 -6.70
N GLU A 40 17.93 -14.95 -6.39
CA GLU A 40 18.96 -15.75 -5.72
C GLU A 40 18.51 -16.18 -4.32
N ARG A 41 17.99 -15.24 -3.52
CA ARG A 41 17.54 -15.52 -2.15
C ARG A 41 16.34 -16.46 -2.11
N LEU A 42 15.38 -16.32 -3.03
CA LEU A 42 14.26 -17.24 -3.14
C LEU A 42 14.71 -18.62 -3.62
N GLY A 43 15.63 -18.70 -4.59
CA GLY A 43 16.21 -19.96 -5.06
C GLY A 43 16.95 -20.72 -3.94
N ALA A 44 17.62 -20.00 -3.05
CA ALA A 44 18.31 -20.59 -1.90
C ALA A 44 17.38 -21.27 -0.87
N LEU A 45 16.07 -20.93 -0.89
CA LEU A 45 15.07 -21.59 -0.03
C LEU A 45 14.66 -22.97 -0.54
N GLY A 46 15.13 -23.39 -1.72
CA GLY A 46 14.83 -24.69 -2.30
C GLY A 46 13.38 -24.86 -2.79
N VAL A 47 12.63 -23.76 -2.86
CA VAL A 47 11.25 -23.74 -3.37
C VAL A 47 11.24 -23.61 -4.88
N SER A 48 10.33 -24.32 -5.55
CA SER A 48 10.18 -24.28 -7.00
C SER A 48 8.71 -24.47 -7.38
N GLY A 49 8.34 -24.00 -8.56
CA GLY A 49 6.99 -24.18 -9.10
C GLY A 49 6.64 -23.10 -10.11
N GLU A 50 5.66 -23.40 -10.96
CA GLU A 50 5.24 -22.51 -12.04
C GLU A 50 4.73 -21.16 -11.53
N LEU A 51 3.95 -21.16 -10.44
CA LEU A 51 3.45 -19.93 -9.81
C LEU A 51 4.57 -19.05 -9.26
N LEU A 52 5.59 -19.66 -8.65
CA LEU A 52 6.78 -18.94 -8.18
C LEU A 52 7.50 -18.28 -9.35
N GLU A 53 7.73 -19.02 -10.42
CA GLU A 53 8.41 -18.49 -11.61
C GLU A 53 7.62 -17.37 -12.29
N GLN A 54 6.29 -17.48 -12.32
CA GLN A 54 5.43 -16.41 -12.82
C GLN A 54 5.54 -15.17 -11.93
N GLY A 55 5.39 -15.31 -10.61
CA GLY A 55 5.50 -14.21 -9.66
C GLY A 55 6.85 -13.52 -9.70
N LEU A 56 7.93 -14.31 -9.82
CA LEU A 56 9.30 -13.79 -9.97
C LEU A 56 9.48 -12.99 -11.27
N ARG A 57 8.96 -13.47 -12.39
CA ARG A 57 9.03 -12.70 -13.65
C ARG A 57 8.31 -11.36 -13.53
N GLU A 58 7.13 -11.34 -12.96
CA GLU A 58 6.36 -10.11 -12.78
C GLU A 58 7.06 -9.13 -11.82
N LEU A 59 7.50 -9.62 -10.67
CA LEU A 59 8.15 -8.82 -9.64
C LEU A 59 9.49 -8.23 -10.11
N THR A 60 10.33 -9.05 -10.73
CA THR A 60 11.64 -8.58 -11.23
C THR A 60 11.48 -7.58 -12.37
N ALA A 61 10.54 -7.79 -13.30
CA ALA A 61 10.25 -6.83 -14.36
C ALA A 61 9.75 -5.48 -13.80
N LEU A 62 8.95 -5.51 -12.73
CA LEU A 62 8.49 -4.32 -12.04
C LEU A 62 9.68 -3.57 -11.39
N LEU A 63 10.52 -4.29 -10.63
CA LEU A 63 11.72 -3.69 -9.99
C LEU A 63 12.66 -3.07 -11.01
N ASP A 64 12.97 -3.79 -12.08
CA ASP A 64 13.86 -3.31 -13.14
C ASP A 64 13.31 -2.05 -13.83
N THR A 65 12.00 -2.03 -14.05
CA THR A 65 11.33 -0.87 -14.67
C THR A 65 11.31 0.34 -13.73
N ALA A 66 11.03 0.12 -12.46
CA ALA A 66 10.99 1.17 -11.45
C ALA A 66 12.39 1.75 -11.19
N ASN A 67 13.40 0.89 -11.06
CA ASN A 67 14.78 1.30 -10.80
C ASN A 67 15.41 2.13 -11.93
N LYS A 68 14.96 1.95 -13.19
CA LYS A 68 15.39 2.82 -14.31
C LYS A 68 14.94 4.28 -14.13
N ARG A 69 13.84 4.51 -13.41
CA ARG A 69 13.26 5.86 -13.24
C ARG A 69 13.55 6.45 -11.86
N MET A 70 13.49 5.63 -10.85
CA MET A 70 13.65 6.02 -9.44
C MET A 70 14.44 4.94 -8.70
N PRO A 71 15.78 4.94 -8.81
CA PRO A 71 16.62 3.93 -8.19
C PRO A 71 16.36 3.82 -6.66
N GLY A 72 16.09 2.63 -6.17
CA GLY A 72 15.89 2.34 -4.75
C GLY A 72 14.54 2.78 -4.15
N ALA A 73 13.70 3.49 -4.91
CA ALA A 73 12.39 3.92 -4.40
C ALA A 73 11.37 2.78 -4.31
N VAL A 74 11.55 1.72 -5.09
CA VAL A 74 10.71 0.52 -5.05
C VAL A 74 11.55 -0.67 -4.62
N VAL A 75 11.09 -1.37 -3.60
CA VAL A 75 11.73 -2.57 -3.07
C VAL A 75 10.76 -3.74 -3.09
N ALA A 76 11.24 -4.93 -3.40
CA ALA A 76 10.52 -6.16 -3.08
C ALA A 76 10.60 -6.38 -1.57
N ASP A 77 9.46 -6.57 -0.94
CA ASP A 77 9.35 -6.92 0.47
C ASP A 77 8.40 -8.12 0.59
N LEU A 78 8.95 -9.31 0.75
CA LEU A 78 8.17 -10.56 0.70
C LEU A 78 7.41 -10.86 1.99
N LYS A 79 7.47 -9.98 2.99
CA LYS A 79 6.59 -10.06 4.17
C LYS A 79 5.23 -9.39 3.94
N ILE A 80 5.05 -8.62 2.85
CA ILE A 80 3.79 -7.95 2.59
C ILE A 80 2.73 -9.00 2.25
N ALA A 81 1.71 -9.08 3.08
CA ALA A 81 0.52 -9.88 2.88
C ALA A 81 -0.72 -8.97 2.94
N ARG A 82 -1.66 -9.18 2.03
CA ARG A 82 -2.92 -8.42 1.97
C ARG A 82 -4.08 -9.32 2.35
N GLY A 83 -4.99 -8.80 3.17
CA GLY A 83 -6.18 -9.53 3.62
C GLY A 83 -7.36 -9.49 2.64
N LEU A 84 -7.14 -9.18 1.36
CA LEU A 84 -8.18 -9.10 0.35
C LEU A 84 -7.96 -10.17 -0.72
N ASP A 85 -8.87 -11.13 -0.81
CA ASP A 85 -8.74 -12.34 -1.62
C ASP A 85 -8.87 -12.12 -3.12
N TYR A 86 -9.15 -10.89 -3.57
CA TYR A 86 -9.30 -10.57 -4.98
C TYR A 86 -8.00 -10.21 -5.71
N TYR A 87 -6.88 -10.07 -5.00
CA TYR A 87 -5.60 -9.83 -5.64
C TYR A 87 -5.06 -11.11 -6.28
N THR A 88 -4.65 -10.98 -7.55
CA THR A 88 -4.19 -12.09 -8.39
C THR A 88 -2.76 -11.92 -8.88
N GLY A 89 -2.07 -10.88 -8.47
CA GLY A 89 -0.70 -10.59 -8.87
C GLY A 89 0.01 -9.71 -7.86
N SER A 90 0.89 -8.84 -8.32
CA SER A 90 1.66 -7.95 -7.45
C SER A 90 0.78 -7.10 -6.55
N VAL A 91 1.13 -7.05 -5.27
CA VAL A 91 0.55 -6.15 -4.27
C VAL A 91 1.61 -5.15 -3.84
N TYR A 92 1.19 -3.97 -3.42
CA TYR A 92 2.11 -2.92 -3.02
C TYR A 92 1.58 -2.10 -1.86
N GLU A 93 2.51 -1.59 -1.11
CA GLU A 93 2.30 -0.63 -0.04
C GLU A 93 3.31 0.51 -0.19
N SER A 94 2.97 1.69 0.31
CA SER A 94 3.89 2.82 0.32
C SER A 94 4.04 3.34 1.74
N GLU A 95 5.27 3.55 2.15
CA GLU A 95 5.65 4.17 3.40
C GLU A 95 6.29 5.54 3.11
N VAL A 96 6.26 6.43 4.07
CA VAL A 96 6.94 7.73 3.97
C VAL A 96 8.30 7.59 4.64
N GLU A 97 9.37 7.82 3.88
CA GLU A 97 10.74 7.79 4.39
C GLU A 97 10.91 8.78 5.55
N GLY A 98 11.51 8.31 6.65
CA GLY A 98 11.65 9.07 7.89
C GLY A 98 10.37 9.21 8.72
N HIS A 99 9.28 8.55 8.29
CA HIS A 99 7.98 8.51 8.99
C HIS A 99 7.36 7.12 8.97
N GLU A 100 8.17 6.09 9.16
CA GLU A 100 7.78 4.68 9.10
C GLU A 100 6.75 4.31 10.18
N ASP A 101 6.68 5.12 11.25
CA ASP A 101 5.67 5.01 12.31
C ASP A 101 4.24 5.25 11.81
N LEU A 102 4.06 5.92 10.67
CA LEU A 102 2.77 6.04 10.01
C LEU A 102 2.27 4.71 9.43
N GLY A 103 3.18 3.77 9.16
CA GLY A 103 2.89 2.58 8.39
C GLY A 103 2.48 2.89 6.96
N SER A 104 1.81 1.94 6.32
CA SER A 104 1.38 2.11 4.93
C SER A 104 0.39 3.26 4.76
N ILE A 105 0.74 4.22 3.91
CA ILE A 105 -0.10 5.38 3.56
C ILE A 105 -0.83 5.19 2.24
N CYS A 106 -0.36 4.27 1.41
CA CYS A 106 -0.97 3.90 0.15
C CYS A 106 -0.81 2.40 -0.04
N SER A 107 -1.82 1.75 -0.54
CA SER A 107 -1.77 0.33 -0.82
C SER A 107 -2.66 -0.06 -1.98
N GLY A 108 -2.34 -1.18 -2.61
CA GLY A 108 -3.11 -1.69 -3.72
C GLY A 108 -2.55 -2.98 -4.28
N GLY A 109 -2.99 -3.34 -5.47
CA GLY A 109 -2.52 -4.52 -6.17
C GLY A 109 -3.26 -4.78 -7.47
N ARG A 110 -2.78 -5.79 -8.19
CA ARG A 110 -3.40 -6.29 -9.41
C ARG A 110 -4.56 -7.23 -9.06
N TYR A 111 -5.63 -7.12 -9.81
CA TYR A 111 -6.78 -8.01 -9.77
C TYR A 111 -7.27 -8.31 -11.18
N ASP A 112 -7.53 -9.56 -11.49
CA ASP A 112 -7.92 -10.01 -12.83
C ASP A 112 -9.39 -10.43 -12.90
N SER A 113 -10.06 -10.59 -11.77
CA SER A 113 -11.41 -11.13 -11.69
C SER A 113 -12.44 -10.23 -11.03
N LEU A 114 -12.04 -9.08 -10.50
CA LEU A 114 -12.92 -8.21 -9.72
C LEU A 114 -13.89 -7.42 -10.61
N ALA A 115 -13.39 -6.85 -11.69
CA ALA A 115 -14.20 -6.05 -12.60
C ALA A 115 -14.83 -6.94 -13.69
N LYS A 116 -16.15 -7.02 -13.70
CA LYS A 116 -16.91 -7.82 -14.67
C LYS A 116 -18.04 -7.00 -15.26
N ASP A 117 -18.24 -7.17 -16.56
CA ASP A 117 -19.39 -6.64 -17.29
C ASP A 117 -20.04 -7.79 -18.07
N GLY A 118 -21.10 -8.36 -17.51
CA GLY A 118 -21.80 -9.49 -18.10
C GLY A 118 -20.88 -10.68 -18.37
N LYS A 119 -20.46 -10.83 -19.62
CA LYS A 119 -19.62 -11.97 -20.06
C LYS A 119 -18.13 -11.68 -20.05
N ARG A 120 -17.70 -10.44 -19.81
CA ARG A 120 -16.29 -10.05 -19.89
C ARG A 120 -15.74 -9.76 -18.50
N THR A 121 -14.49 -10.18 -18.29
CA THR A 121 -13.70 -9.84 -17.10
C THR A 121 -12.57 -8.92 -17.54
N TYR A 122 -12.32 -7.89 -16.78
CA TYR A 122 -11.32 -6.87 -17.06
C TYR A 122 -10.22 -6.93 -16.00
N PRO A 123 -8.99 -7.34 -16.38
CA PRO A 123 -7.85 -7.21 -15.50
C PRO A 123 -7.64 -5.73 -15.13
N GLY A 124 -7.27 -5.50 -13.88
CA GLY A 124 -7.05 -4.16 -13.39
C GLY A 124 -5.98 -4.10 -12.32
N VAL A 125 -5.53 -2.90 -12.07
CA VAL A 125 -4.70 -2.55 -10.94
C VAL A 125 -5.30 -1.33 -10.26
N GLY A 126 -5.35 -1.34 -8.95
CA GLY A 126 -5.90 -0.23 -8.18
C GLY A 126 -5.01 0.13 -7.02
N LEU A 127 -5.14 1.35 -6.57
CA LEU A 127 -4.49 1.83 -5.36
C LEU A 127 -5.42 2.73 -4.56
N SER A 128 -5.19 2.77 -3.25
CA SER A 128 -5.89 3.63 -2.30
C SER A 128 -4.87 4.42 -1.50
N ILE A 129 -5.11 5.71 -1.33
CA ILE A 129 -4.24 6.61 -0.56
C ILE A 129 -4.96 7.03 0.71
N GLY A 130 -4.30 6.91 1.85
CA GLY A 130 -4.77 7.35 3.16
C GLY A 130 -4.59 8.87 3.34
N VAL A 131 -5.39 9.68 2.63
CA VAL A 131 -5.27 11.15 2.64
C VAL A 131 -5.33 11.71 4.05
N SER A 132 -6.28 11.27 4.86
CA SER A 132 -6.42 11.75 6.26
C SER A 132 -5.18 11.45 7.10
N ARG A 133 -4.55 10.29 6.90
CA ARG A 133 -3.31 9.90 7.59
C ARG A 133 -2.15 10.80 7.21
N LEU A 134 -1.98 11.09 5.93
CA LEU A 134 -0.96 12.02 5.44
C LEU A 134 -1.19 13.43 5.96
N VAL A 135 -2.40 13.97 5.79
CA VAL A 135 -2.73 15.33 6.21
C VAL A 135 -2.57 15.49 7.72
N SER A 136 -3.01 14.51 8.51
CA SER A 136 -2.81 14.53 9.96
C SER A 136 -1.33 14.64 10.33
N ARG A 137 -0.46 13.89 9.67
CA ARG A 137 1.00 13.98 9.89
C ARG A 137 1.56 15.33 9.45
N MET A 138 1.16 15.83 8.29
CA MET A 138 1.62 17.13 7.78
C MET A 138 1.27 18.29 8.71
N ILE A 139 0.13 18.19 9.41
CA ILE A 139 -0.32 19.20 10.39
C ILE A 139 0.42 19.04 11.72
N SER A 140 0.61 17.81 12.21
CA SER A 140 1.22 17.54 13.52
C SER A 140 2.74 17.70 13.52
N ALA A 141 3.40 17.40 12.43
CA ALA A 141 4.80 17.72 12.20
C ALA A 141 4.85 18.88 11.19
N PRO A 142 5.66 19.94 11.38
CA PRO A 142 5.65 21.13 10.53
C PRO A 142 6.24 20.84 9.12
N LEU A 143 5.69 19.84 8.45
CA LEU A 143 6.12 19.40 7.12
C LEU A 143 5.53 20.24 5.99
N ALA A 144 4.42 20.94 6.27
CA ALA A 144 3.78 21.84 5.32
C ALA A 144 3.37 23.13 6.01
N PRO A 145 4.13 24.22 5.88
CA PRO A 145 3.75 25.51 6.41
C PRO A 145 2.49 26.02 5.71
N ALA A 146 1.47 26.32 6.48
CA ALA A 146 0.26 26.94 5.98
C ALA A 146 0.25 28.43 6.29
N SER A 147 -0.14 29.26 5.32
CA SER A 147 -0.27 30.72 5.53
C SER A 147 -1.42 31.08 6.46
N ARG A 148 -2.36 30.18 6.67
CA ARG A 148 -3.49 30.32 7.57
C ARG A 148 -3.95 28.97 8.11
N LYS A 149 -4.60 28.97 9.30
CA LYS A 149 -5.02 27.73 9.99
C LYS A 149 -6.13 26.97 9.26
N VAL A 150 -6.95 27.66 8.47
CA VAL A 150 -8.07 27.08 7.74
C VAL A 150 -8.12 27.66 6.32
N PRO A 151 -8.55 26.89 5.31
CA PRO A 151 -8.70 27.39 3.95
C PRO A 151 -9.84 28.41 3.82
N THR A 152 -10.84 28.30 4.68
CA THR A 152 -12.03 29.17 4.66
C THR A 152 -11.66 30.59 5.09
N ALA A 153 -11.88 31.55 4.20
CA ALA A 153 -11.66 32.95 4.48
C ALA A 153 -12.88 33.62 5.17
N VAL A 154 -14.08 33.24 4.74
CA VAL A 154 -15.34 33.77 5.22
C VAL A 154 -16.34 32.62 5.41
N VAL A 155 -17.08 32.67 6.50
CA VAL A 155 -18.20 31.75 6.75
C VAL A 155 -19.49 32.56 6.69
N VAL A 156 -20.40 32.18 5.79
CA VAL A 156 -21.74 32.76 5.73
C VAL A 156 -22.69 31.81 6.44
N ALA A 157 -23.23 32.28 7.57
CA ALA A 157 -24.15 31.46 8.36
C ALA A 157 -25.62 31.71 7.94
N VAL A 158 -26.38 30.62 7.86
CA VAL A 158 -27.84 30.66 7.76
C VAL A 158 -28.38 30.71 9.18
N THR A 159 -28.89 31.86 9.60
CA THR A 159 -29.36 32.08 11.00
C THR A 159 -30.77 31.52 11.23
N ASN A 160 -31.58 31.45 10.19
CA ASN A 160 -32.90 30.80 10.14
C ASN A 160 -33.30 30.53 8.69
N GLU A 161 -34.31 29.72 8.47
CA GLU A 161 -34.74 29.32 7.11
C GLU A 161 -35.23 30.48 6.27
N GLU A 162 -35.88 31.47 6.85
CA GLU A 162 -36.36 32.64 6.13
C GLU A 162 -35.23 33.48 5.51
N ARG A 163 -34.01 33.36 6.04
CA ARG A 163 -32.82 34.05 5.56
C ARG A 163 -31.88 33.20 4.71
N ARG A 164 -32.25 31.96 4.44
CA ARG A 164 -31.42 31.04 3.66
C ARG A 164 -31.04 31.61 2.30
N GLU A 165 -32.04 32.01 1.52
CA GLU A 165 -31.84 32.57 0.18
C GLU A 165 -30.84 33.75 0.20
N ARG A 166 -31.03 34.69 1.13
CA ARG A 166 -30.11 35.81 1.28
C ARG A 166 -28.70 35.42 1.68
N SER A 167 -28.54 34.41 2.53
CA SER A 167 -27.24 33.89 2.91
C SER A 167 -26.54 33.20 1.72
N GLU A 168 -27.28 32.48 0.91
CA GLU A 168 -26.74 31.82 -0.31
C GLU A 168 -26.33 32.84 -1.37
N GLU A 169 -27.09 33.91 -1.57
CA GLU A 169 -26.70 35.02 -2.45
C GLU A 169 -25.37 35.66 -1.99
N ILE A 170 -25.23 35.96 -0.70
CA ILE A 170 -23.98 36.50 -0.15
C ILE A 170 -22.82 35.53 -0.37
N ALA A 171 -23.02 34.25 -0.10
CA ALA A 171 -21.99 33.24 -0.33
C ALA A 171 -21.59 33.13 -1.80
N ALA A 172 -22.53 33.33 -2.72
CA ALA A 172 -22.26 33.32 -4.16
C ALA A 172 -21.43 34.54 -4.61
N ILE A 173 -21.66 35.70 -4.01
CA ILE A 173 -20.90 36.93 -4.31
C ILE A 173 -19.45 36.81 -3.82
N LEU A 174 -19.22 36.05 -2.74
CA LEU A 174 -17.89 35.91 -2.10
C LEU A 174 -17.04 34.80 -2.72
N ARG A 175 -17.52 34.07 -3.69
CA ARG A 175 -16.78 33.03 -4.42
C ARG A 175 -15.97 33.63 -5.57
#